data_d61d9050ddb2397999b2034582ff4d77
#
_entry.id   d61d9050ddb2397999b2034582ff4d77
#
_cell.length_a   1.000
_cell.length_b   1.000
_cell.length_c   1.000
_cell.angle_alpha   90.00
_cell.angle_beta   90.00
_cell.angle_gamma   90.00
#
_symmetry.space_group_name_H-M   'P 1'
#
loop_
_entity.id
_entity.type
_entity.pdbx_description
1 polymer ?
#
loop_
_entity_poly.entity_id
_entity_poly.type
_entity_poly.pdbx_seq_one_letter_code
_entity_poly.pdbx_strand_id
1 'polypeptide(L)'
;MKSTHAYFEAVMVYDDETIRRMFKTEYYTYEKLRLIGRYVLAFALVAAALLAGMPTIPQALCLMIGAWLFVTPDFPSKVRAEGVIQHRGGRTSSVTLTFDGKAIGIGNGQTIPYTAVDCLIEDEKYYYIFRDKQTAVMVPRNGVTVGNPEDFRGYIELKTGKQFESTKNLLNMNLKDVLALIRYEMRQKRARRDK
;
A
#
# COMPACT_ATOMS: atom_id res chain seq x y z
N MET A 1 7.39 22.48 28.62
CA MET A 1 7.01 21.83 27.33
C MET A 1 6.80 22.92 26.30
N LYS A 2 7.65 23.00 25.25
CA LYS A 2 7.43 23.95 24.16
C LYS A 2 6.24 23.46 23.35
N SER A 3 5.16 24.24 23.34
CA SER A 3 4.02 24.03 22.42
C SER A 3 4.56 24.15 21.01
N THR A 4 4.76 23.01 20.36
CA THR A 4 5.09 22.96 18.92
C THR A 4 3.77 23.24 18.21
N HIS A 5 3.61 24.42 17.63
CA HIS A 5 2.42 24.73 16.84
C HIS A 5 2.37 23.75 15.67
N ALA A 6 1.37 22.89 15.67
CA ALA A 6 1.04 22.04 14.53
C ALA A 6 0.55 22.93 13.38
N TYR A 7 1.10 22.74 12.19
CA TYR A 7 0.66 23.46 10.99
C TYR A 7 -0.64 22.84 10.44
N PHE A 8 -0.78 21.53 10.62
CA PHE A 8 -2.00 20.78 10.25
C PHE A 8 -2.33 19.77 11.33
N GLU A 9 -3.63 19.57 11.52
CA GLU A 9 -4.15 18.45 12.30
C GLU A 9 -5.17 17.70 11.47
N ALA A 10 -5.21 16.39 11.64
CA ALA A 10 -6.18 15.54 10.97
C ALA A 10 -6.68 14.45 11.92
N VAL A 11 -7.92 14.07 11.76
CA VAL A 11 -8.49 12.95 12.49
C VAL A 11 -8.65 11.77 11.56
N MET A 12 -8.03 10.68 11.93
CA MET A 12 -8.10 9.40 11.25
C MET A 12 -8.99 8.44 12.05
N VAL A 13 -9.99 7.87 11.39
CA VAL A 13 -10.82 6.81 11.96
C VAL A 13 -10.38 5.48 11.37
N TYR A 14 -9.96 4.57 12.25
CA TYR A 14 -9.64 3.20 11.89
C TYR A 14 -10.88 2.34 12.03
N ASP A 15 -11.57 2.12 10.92
CA ASP A 15 -12.65 1.16 10.75
C ASP A 15 -12.22 0.01 9.82
N ASP A 16 -13.13 -0.89 9.55
CA ASP A 16 -12.83 -2.07 8.71
C ASP A 16 -12.53 -1.68 7.25
N GLU A 17 -13.22 -0.65 6.71
CA GLU A 17 -12.96 -0.17 5.35
C GLU A 17 -11.56 0.42 5.25
N THR A 18 -11.17 1.22 6.21
CA THR A 18 -9.87 1.87 6.29
C THR A 18 -8.74 0.85 6.36
N ILE A 19 -8.90 -0.19 7.18
CA ILE A 19 -7.93 -1.28 7.30
C ILE A 19 -7.78 -2.00 5.96
N ARG A 20 -8.89 -2.38 5.30
CA ARG A 20 -8.83 -3.03 3.98
C ARG A 20 -8.14 -2.16 2.94
N ARG A 21 -8.41 -0.85 2.93
CA ARG A 21 -7.76 0.10 2.02
C ARG A 21 -6.27 0.21 2.28
N MET A 22 -5.85 0.30 3.54
CA MET A 22 -4.45 0.39 3.92
C MET A 22 -3.66 -0.84 3.45
N PHE A 23 -4.15 -2.06 3.75
CA PHE A 23 -3.50 -3.30 3.32
C PHE A 23 -3.47 -3.45 1.80
N LYS A 24 -4.53 -3.02 1.12
CA LYS A 24 -4.57 -3.02 -0.35
C LYS A 24 -3.51 -2.08 -0.92
N THR A 25 -3.42 -0.85 -0.44
CA THR A 25 -2.43 0.13 -0.91
C THR A 25 -1.01 -0.32 -0.59
N GLU A 26 -0.75 -0.86 0.63
CA GLU A 26 0.52 -1.47 0.99
C GLU A 26 0.92 -2.59 0.00
N TYR A 27 0.00 -3.49 -0.32
CA TYR A 27 0.24 -4.61 -1.24
C TYR A 27 0.66 -4.13 -2.63
N TYR A 28 -0.07 -3.18 -3.19
CA TYR A 28 0.24 -2.60 -4.50
C TYR A 28 1.54 -1.78 -4.50
N THR A 29 1.92 -1.20 -3.38
CA THR A 29 3.14 -0.39 -3.24
C THR A 29 4.38 -1.27 -3.10
N TYR A 30 4.36 -2.22 -2.17
CA TYR A 30 5.56 -2.97 -1.76
C TYR A 30 5.64 -4.40 -2.31
N GLU A 31 4.53 -4.98 -2.77
CA GLU A 31 4.50 -6.38 -3.23
C GLU A 31 4.26 -6.50 -4.74
N LYS A 32 4.70 -5.51 -5.51
CA LYS A 32 4.54 -5.46 -6.98
C LYS A 32 5.01 -6.74 -7.67
N LEU A 33 6.12 -7.33 -7.25
CA LEU A 33 6.62 -8.58 -7.83
C LEU A 33 5.72 -9.79 -7.55
N ARG A 34 5.10 -9.86 -6.36
CA ARG A 34 4.12 -10.90 -6.07
C ARG A 34 2.88 -10.75 -6.94
N LEU A 35 2.45 -9.50 -7.14
CA LEU A 35 1.33 -9.18 -8.02
C LEU A 35 1.63 -9.62 -9.45
N ILE A 36 2.79 -9.25 -10.00
CA ILE A 36 3.24 -9.65 -11.33
C ILE A 36 3.34 -11.18 -11.43
N GLY A 37 3.96 -11.83 -10.44
CA GLY A 37 4.09 -13.29 -10.39
C GLY A 37 2.73 -14.00 -10.44
N ARG A 38 1.70 -13.46 -9.78
CA ARG A 38 0.33 -13.99 -9.84
C ARG A 38 -0.28 -13.86 -11.22
N TYR A 39 -0.11 -12.72 -11.90
CA TYR A 39 -0.59 -12.55 -13.27
C TYR A 39 0.15 -13.47 -14.25
N VAL A 40 1.46 -13.60 -14.12
CA VAL A 40 2.24 -14.53 -14.95
C VAL A 40 1.80 -15.98 -14.75
N LEU A 41 1.57 -16.39 -13.48
CA LEU A 41 1.06 -17.72 -13.17
C LEU A 41 -0.35 -17.93 -13.73
N ALA A 42 -1.23 -16.95 -13.57
CA ALA A 42 -2.60 -17.00 -14.09
C ALA A 42 -2.58 -17.18 -15.62
N PHE A 43 -1.77 -16.38 -16.31
CA PHE A 43 -1.61 -16.49 -17.76
C PHE A 43 -1.03 -17.84 -18.18
N ALA A 44 -0.01 -18.35 -17.49
CA ALA A 44 0.60 -19.64 -17.77
C ALA A 44 -0.42 -20.80 -17.60
N LEU A 45 -1.26 -20.76 -16.57
CA LEU A 45 -2.31 -21.77 -16.36
C LEU A 45 -3.34 -21.75 -17.48
N VAL A 46 -3.82 -20.57 -17.88
CA VAL A 46 -4.77 -20.43 -18.98
C VAL A 46 -4.16 -20.90 -20.29
N ALA A 47 -2.92 -20.49 -20.58
CA ALA A 47 -2.22 -20.92 -21.79
C ALA A 47 -1.99 -22.45 -21.82
N ALA A 48 -1.57 -23.03 -20.71
CA ALA A 48 -1.41 -24.49 -20.59
C ALA A 48 -2.73 -25.23 -20.83
N ALA A 49 -3.83 -24.74 -20.27
CA ALA A 49 -5.16 -25.33 -20.48
C ALA A 49 -5.60 -25.32 -21.95
N LEU A 50 -5.23 -24.27 -22.69
CA LEU A 50 -5.66 -24.11 -24.09
C LEU A 50 -4.71 -24.81 -25.08
N LEU A 51 -3.41 -24.93 -24.77
CA LEU A 51 -2.40 -25.35 -25.73
C LEU A 51 -1.83 -26.77 -25.49
N ALA A 52 -1.94 -27.29 -24.24
CA ALA A 52 -1.26 -28.53 -23.89
C ALA A 52 -2.06 -29.81 -24.19
N GLY A 53 -3.25 -29.72 -24.78
CA GLY A 53 -4.08 -30.91 -25.09
C GLY A 53 -4.44 -31.74 -23.85
N MET A 54 -4.64 -31.11 -22.71
CA MET A 54 -4.91 -31.78 -21.44
C MET A 54 -6.28 -32.49 -21.43
N PRO A 55 -6.43 -33.57 -20.63
CA PRO A 55 -7.76 -34.11 -20.34
C PRO A 55 -8.71 -33.07 -19.75
N THR A 56 -10.01 -33.26 -19.92
CA THR A 56 -11.04 -32.27 -19.57
C THR A 56 -10.97 -31.79 -18.11
N ILE A 57 -10.70 -32.69 -17.15
CA ILE A 57 -10.70 -32.35 -15.73
C ILE A 57 -9.51 -31.43 -15.38
N PRO A 58 -8.22 -31.77 -15.67
CA PRO A 58 -7.09 -30.85 -15.42
C PRO A 58 -7.20 -29.55 -16.22
N GLN A 59 -7.73 -29.59 -17.44
CA GLN A 59 -7.98 -28.39 -18.24
C GLN A 59 -8.94 -27.44 -17.54
N ALA A 60 -10.07 -27.94 -17.06
CA ALA A 60 -11.06 -27.13 -16.33
C ALA A 60 -10.49 -26.55 -15.03
N LEU A 61 -9.68 -27.32 -14.28
CA LEU A 61 -9.02 -26.84 -13.07
C LEU A 61 -8.04 -25.72 -13.37
N CYS A 62 -7.20 -25.84 -14.41
CA CYS A 62 -6.26 -24.80 -14.82
C CYS A 62 -6.99 -23.51 -15.22
N LEU A 63 -8.08 -23.61 -15.97
CA LEU A 63 -8.89 -22.44 -16.34
C LEU A 63 -9.52 -21.77 -15.11
N MET A 64 -10.08 -22.56 -14.19
CA MET A 64 -10.74 -22.05 -12.99
C MET A 64 -9.74 -21.35 -12.07
N ILE A 65 -8.60 -21.97 -11.81
CA ILE A 65 -7.54 -21.37 -10.96
C ILE A 65 -6.94 -20.14 -11.64
N GLY A 66 -6.65 -20.20 -12.94
CA GLY A 66 -6.15 -19.08 -13.72
C GLY A 66 -7.11 -17.89 -13.69
N ALA A 67 -8.39 -18.11 -13.95
CA ALA A 67 -9.43 -17.07 -13.87
C ALA A 67 -9.55 -16.49 -12.46
N TRP A 68 -9.51 -17.32 -11.42
CA TRP A 68 -9.55 -16.87 -10.02
C TRP A 68 -8.37 -15.97 -9.69
N LEU A 69 -7.16 -16.32 -10.10
CA LEU A 69 -5.96 -15.50 -9.90
C LEU A 69 -6.04 -14.14 -10.61
N PHE A 70 -6.68 -14.09 -11.79
CA PHE A 70 -6.91 -12.81 -12.50
C PHE A 70 -7.91 -11.91 -11.77
N VAL A 71 -9.02 -12.47 -11.29
CA VAL A 71 -10.10 -11.72 -10.65
C VAL A 71 -9.74 -11.27 -9.24
N THR A 72 -8.87 -12.01 -8.55
CA THR A 72 -8.49 -11.74 -7.16
C THR A 72 -6.99 -11.49 -6.96
N PRO A 73 -6.37 -10.53 -7.68
CA PRO A 73 -4.93 -10.31 -7.57
C PRO A 73 -4.51 -9.81 -6.18
N ASP A 74 -5.41 -9.12 -5.48
CA ASP A 74 -5.22 -8.55 -4.15
C ASP A 74 -5.67 -9.47 -2.99
N PHE A 75 -6.00 -10.74 -3.27
CA PHE A 75 -6.46 -11.70 -2.26
C PHE A 75 -5.56 -11.78 -1.01
N PRO A 76 -4.20 -11.78 -1.12
CA PRO A 76 -3.35 -11.83 0.06
C PRO A 76 -3.50 -10.60 0.97
N SER A 77 -3.77 -9.42 0.41
CA SER A 77 -4.00 -8.21 1.21
C SER A 77 -5.33 -8.28 1.94
N LYS A 78 -6.36 -8.85 1.31
CA LYS A 78 -7.68 -9.05 1.93
C LYS A 78 -7.59 -10.00 3.13
N VAL A 79 -6.90 -11.14 2.97
CA VAL A 79 -6.71 -12.11 4.06
C VAL A 79 -6.01 -11.46 5.26
N ARG A 80 -4.95 -10.67 5.01
CA ARG A 80 -4.25 -9.95 6.09
C ARG A 80 -5.14 -8.91 6.77
N ALA A 81 -5.90 -8.14 6.00
CA ALA A 81 -6.83 -7.16 6.52
C ALA A 81 -7.92 -7.81 7.39
N GLU A 82 -8.54 -8.89 6.92
CA GLU A 82 -9.56 -9.62 7.68
C GLU A 82 -9.00 -10.20 8.98
N GLY A 83 -7.77 -10.72 8.98
CA GLY A 83 -7.10 -11.17 10.20
C GLY A 83 -6.97 -10.07 11.25
N VAL A 84 -6.58 -8.85 10.85
CA VAL A 84 -6.50 -7.69 11.75
C VAL A 84 -7.89 -7.26 12.22
N ILE A 85 -8.88 -7.21 11.33
CA ILE A 85 -10.26 -6.85 11.65
C ILE A 85 -10.85 -7.82 12.70
N GLN A 86 -10.68 -9.12 12.48
CA GLN A 86 -11.16 -10.16 13.42
C GLN A 86 -10.48 -10.03 14.80
N HIS A 87 -9.16 -9.83 14.81
CA HIS A 87 -8.41 -9.67 16.08
C HIS A 87 -8.86 -8.41 16.84
N ARG A 88 -9.28 -7.36 16.13
CA ARG A 88 -9.77 -6.11 16.70
C ARG A 88 -11.19 -6.23 17.28
N GLY A 89 -11.97 -7.21 16.88
CA GLY A 89 -13.32 -7.47 17.38
C GLY A 89 -14.32 -6.34 17.10
N GLY A 90 -14.23 -5.70 15.91
CA GLY A 90 -15.17 -4.64 15.48
C GLY A 90 -15.00 -3.30 16.18
N ARG A 91 -13.95 -3.11 17.00
CA ARG A 91 -13.70 -1.83 17.69
C ARG A 91 -13.25 -0.78 16.68
N THR A 92 -13.91 0.34 16.63
CA THR A 92 -13.46 1.53 15.90
C THR A 92 -12.59 2.38 16.81
N SER A 93 -11.48 2.87 16.33
CA SER A 93 -10.61 3.79 17.05
C SER A 93 -10.32 5.01 16.20
N SER A 94 -10.27 6.17 16.84
CA SER A 94 -9.84 7.42 16.20
C SER A 94 -8.46 7.80 16.71
N VAL A 95 -7.65 8.35 15.83
CA VAL A 95 -6.31 8.86 16.15
C VAL A 95 -6.20 10.26 15.58
N THR A 96 -5.77 11.19 16.42
CA THR A 96 -5.43 12.54 15.98
C THR A 96 -3.99 12.55 15.49
N LEU A 97 -3.80 13.06 14.30
CA LEU A 97 -2.52 13.23 13.64
C LEU A 97 -2.16 14.71 13.67
N THR A 98 -0.95 15.04 14.06
CA THR A 98 -0.43 16.41 14.09
C THR A 98 0.77 16.51 13.16
N PHE A 99 0.81 17.55 12.36
CA PHE A 99 1.90 17.80 11.41
C PHE A 99 2.59 19.08 11.80
N ASP A 100 3.74 18.95 12.41
CA ASP A 100 4.57 20.09 12.81
C ASP A 100 5.71 20.35 11.82
N GLY A 101 6.61 21.26 12.17
CA GLY A 101 7.75 21.61 11.31
C GLY A 101 8.78 20.49 11.10
N LYS A 102 8.77 19.43 11.94
CA LYS A 102 9.84 18.41 12.02
C LYS A 102 9.35 16.99 11.84
N ALA A 103 8.15 16.68 12.30
CA ALA A 103 7.64 15.32 12.34
C ALA A 103 6.11 15.25 12.25
N ILE A 104 5.62 14.06 12.00
CA ILE A 104 4.21 13.69 12.09
C ILE A 104 3.98 13.08 13.46
N GLY A 105 3.18 13.72 14.29
CA GLY A 105 2.77 13.19 15.59
C GLY A 105 1.55 12.29 15.45
N ILE A 106 1.57 11.16 16.16
CA ILE A 106 0.44 10.22 16.26
C ILE A 106 -0.09 10.32 17.69
N GLY A 107 -1.38 10.37 17.87
CA GLY A 107 -2.05 10.68 19.14
C GLY A 107 -1.64 9.85 20.37
N ASN A 108 -0.89 8.76 20.18
CA ASN A 108 -0.30 7.93 21.26
C ASN A 108 1.11 8.39 21.70
N GLY A 109 1.57 9.56 21.27
CA GLY A 109 2.89 10.09 21.56
C GLY A 109 4.01 9.59 20.63
N GLN A 110 3.70 8.76 19.65
CA GLN A 110 4.66 8.35 18.62
C GLN A 110 4.84 9.47 17.61
N THR A 111 6.04 9.58 17.05
CA THR A 111 6.36 10.54 16.01
C THR A 111 7.09 9.88 14.84
N ILE A 112 6.80 10.33 13.63
CA ILE A 112 7.49 9.91 12.40
C ILE A 112 8.18 11.15 11.82
N PRO A 113 9.51 11.23 11.83
CA PRO A 113 10.20 12.34 11.17
C PRO A 113 9.98 12.28 9.66
N TYR A 114 9.82 13.42 9.00
CA TYR A 114 9.59 13.49 7.55
C TYR A 114 10.70 12.81 6.73
N THR A 115 11.94 12.82 7.25
CA THR A 115 13.06 12.13 6.62
C THR A 115 12.97 10.62 6.65
N ALA A 116 12.13 10.05 7.52
CA ALA A 116 11.90 8.61 7.61
C ALA A 116 10.73 8.14 6.72
N VAL A 117 10.05 9.06 6.03
CA VAL A 117 8.98 8.70 5.09
C VAL A 117 9.60 8.05 3.86
N ASP A 118 9.13 6.85 3.51
CA ASP A 118 9.61 6.07 2.37
C ASP A 118 8.89 6.46 1.08
N CYS A 119 7.57 6.51 1.07
CA CYS A 119 6.79 6.93 -0.10
C CYS A 119 5.45 7.57 0.31
N LEU A 120 4.91 8.35 -0.63
CA LEU A 120 3.63 9.03 -0.51
C LEU A 120 2.69 8.48 -1.59
N ILE A 121 1.54 7.98 -1.18
CA ILE A 121 0.52 7.46 -2.10
C ILE A 121 -0.79 8.21 -1.84
N GLU A 122 -1.57 8.44 -2.88
CA GLU A 122 -2.89 9.05 -2.75
C GLU A 122 -3.95 8.30 -3.55
N ASP A 123 -5.16 8.30 -3.02
CA ASP A 123 -6.37 7.93 -3.77
C ASP A 123 -7.43 9.05 -3.67
N GLU A 124 -8.64 8.77 -4.11
CA GLU A 124 -9.74 9.73 -4.11
C GLU A 124 -10.19 10.15 -2.69
N LYS A 125 -9.91 9.33 -1.66
CA LYS A 125 -10.39 9.53 -0.29
C LYS A 125 -9.28 9.82 0.71
N TYR A 126 -8.05 9.32 0.48
CA TYR A 126 -6.98 9.32 1.47
C TYR A 126 -5.63 9.70 0.89
N TYR A 127 -4.78 10.26 1.77
CA TYR A 127 -3.33 10.34 1.63
C TYR A 127 -2.72 9.23 2.48
N TYR A 128 -1.80 8.46 1.92
CA TYR A 128 -1.06 7.39 2.59
C TYR A 128 0.41 7.80 2.69
N ILE A 129 0.91 7.91 3.91
CA ILE A 129 2.29 8.30 4.21
C ILE A 129 2.97 7.07 4.78
N PHE A 130 3.76 6.39 3.98
CA PHE A 130 4.46 5.17 4.38
C PHE A 130 5.84 5.53 4.94
N ARG A 131 6.15 5.06 6.15
CA ARG A 131 7.51 5.04 6.68
C ARG A 131 8.26 3.80 6.21
N ASP A 132 7.56 2.68 6.18
CA ASP A 132 8.05 1.38 5.73
C ASP A 132 6.85 0.49 5.37
N LYS A 133 7.12 -0.75 4.97
CA LYS A 133 6.06 -1.71 4.62
C LYS A 133 5.04 -1.96 5.74
N GLN A 134 5.45 -1.83 7.01
CA GLN A 134 4.60 -2.17 8.16
C GLN A 134 3.98 -0.94 8.83
N THR A 135 4.51 0.24 8.55
CA THR A 135 4.12 1.47 9.22
C THR A 135 3.67 2.52 8.22
N ALA A 136 2.40 2.83 8.25
CA ALA A 136 1.80 3.88 7.45
C ALA A 136 0.84 4.75 8.27
N VAL A 137 0.75 6.00 7.89
CA VAL A 137 -0.26 6.95 8.38
C VAL A 137 -1.21 7.22 7.24
N MET A 138 -2.52 7.15 7.50
CA MET A 138 -3.56 7.52 6.54
C MET A 138 -4.20 8.82 6.99
N VAL A 139 -4.39 9.74 6.06
CA VAL A 139 -5.06 11.01 6.30
C VAL A 139 -6.26 11.11 5.36
N PRO A 140 -7.49 11.14 5.87
CA PRO A 140 -8.66 11.38 5.04
C PRO A 140 -8.56 12.77 4.41
N ARG A 141 -8.88 12.92 3.12
CA ARG A 141 -8.84 14.22 2.45
C ARG A 141 -9.74 15.25 3.11
N ASN A 142 -10.86 14.82 3.65
CA ASN A 142 -11.80 15.65 4.41
C ASN A 142 -11.57 15.59 5.93
N GLY A 143 -10.51 14.94 6.39
CA GLY A 143 -10.20 14.75 7.81
C GLY A 143 -9.23 15.80 8.38
N VAL A 144 -8.75 16.74 7.57
CA VAL A 144 -7.91 17.84 8.03
C VAL A 144 -8.77 18.82 8.80
N THR A 145 -8.49 18.98 10.09
CA THR A 145 -9.28 19.80 11.02
C THR A 145 -8.63 21.16 11.34
N VAL A 146 -7.31 21.24 11.20
CA VAL A 146 -6.52 22.47 11.34
C VAL A 146 -5.65 22.64 10.09
N GLY A 147 -5.55 23.85 9.58
CA GLY A 147 -4.89 24.18 8.34
C GLY A 147 -5.83 24.12 7.13
N ASN A 148 -5.36 24.61 5.97
CA ASN A 148 -6.13 24.54 4.73
C ASN A 148 -5.93 23.17 4.07
N PRO A 149 -7.00 22.35 3.87
CA PRO A 149 -6.87 21.03 3.26
C PRO A 149 -6.22 21.01 1.87
N GLU A 150 -6.38 22.09 1.09
CA GLU A 150 -5.81 22.21 -0.25
C GLU A 150 -4.28 22.32 -0.21
N ASP A 151 -3.73 22.94 0.83
CA ASP A 151 -2.29 23.12 1.01
C ASP A 151 -1.61 21.88 1.63
N PHE A 152 -2.38 20.99 2.23
CA PHE A 152 -1.86 19.81 2.95
C PHE A 152 -0.97 18.93 2.07
N ARG A 153 -1.41 18.64 0.85
CA ARG A 153 -0.64 17.84 -0.12
C ARG A 153 0.74 18.45 -0.39
N GLY A 154 0.75 19.73 -0.78
CA GLY A 154 1.99 20.46 -1.08
C GLY A 154 2.92 20.58 0.13
N TYR A 155 2.34 20.76 1.32
CA TYR A 155 3.09 20.80 2.57
C TYR A 155 3.83 19.48 2.84
N ILE A 156 3.17 18.33 2.71
CA ILE A 156 3.79 17.02 2.93
C ILE A 156 4.86 16.74 1.86
N GLU A 157 4.61 17.05 0.60
CA GLU A 157 5.59 16.91 -0.47
C GLU A 157 6.85 17.75 -0.20
N LEU A 158 6.67 19.00 0.22
CA LEU A 158 7.78 19.89 0.58
C LEU A 158 8.60 19.35 1.77
N LYS A 159 7.92 18.86 2.82
CA LYS A 159 8.58 18.37 4.04
C LYS A 159 9.34 17.07 3.84
N THR A 160 8.81 16.18 3.01
CA THR A 160 9.41 14.86 2.73
C THR A 160 10.38 14.87 1.56
N GLY A 161 10.30 15.87 0.69
CA GLY A 161 11.02 15.90 -0.60
C GLY A 161 10.54 14.84 -1.59
N LYS A 162 9.34 14.28 -1.39
CA LYS A 162 8.73 13.22 -2.22
C LYS A 162 7.43 13.72 -2.80
N GLN A 163 7.00 13.14 -3.93
CA GLN A 163 5.73 13.45 -4.56
C GLN A 163 4.70 12.35 -4.28
N PHE A 164 3.43 12.73 -4.19
CA PHE A 164 2.35 11.76 -4.10
C PHE A 164 2.16 11.03 -5.43
N GLU A 165 2.20 9.69 -5.36
CA GLU A 165 1.86 8.80 -6.47
C GLU A 165 0.40 8.38 -6.35
N SER A 166 -0.34 8.44 -7.46
CA SER A 166 -1.72 7.94 -7.47
C SER A 166 -1.76 6.42 -7.46
N THR A 167 -2.68 5.83 -6.67
CA THR A 167 -2.93 4.38 -6.69
C THR A 167 -3.29 3.86 -8.09
N LYS A 168 -3.88 4.69 -8.96
CA LYS A 168 -4.17 4.34 -10.36
C LYS A 168 -2.90 4.10 -11.18
N ASN A 169 -1.81 4.81 -10.86
CA ASN A 169 -0.53 4.66 -11.55
C ASN A 169 0.28 3.44 -11.09
N LEU A 170 -0.03 2.88 -9.91
CA LEU A 170 0.64 1.67 -9.41
C LEU A 170 0.39 0.43 -10.30
N LEU A 171 -0.68 0.43 -11.08
CA LEU A 171 -1.01 -0.62 -12.04
C LEU A 171 -0.44 -0.37 -13.45
N ASN A 172 -0.03 0.87 -13.77
CA ASN A 172 0.51 1.25 -15.08
C ASN A 172 2.04 1.07 -15.15
N MET A 173 2.53 -0.10 -14.74
CA MET A 173 3.96 -0.41 -14.85
C MET A 173 4.31 -0.77 -16.29
N ASN A 174 5.23 -0.03 -16.89
CA ASN A 174 5.84 -0.38 -18.17
C ASN A 174 6.74 -1.63 -17.99
N LEU A 175 6.89 -2.41 -19.06
CA LEU A 175 7.75 -3.62 -19.07
C LEU A 175 9.19 -3.32 -18.60
N LYS A 176 9.69 -2.11 -18.87
CA LYS A 176 11.00 -1.63 -18.40
C LYS A 176 11.08 -1.52 -16.89
N ASP A 177 9.99 -1.05 -16.24
CA ASP A 177 9.93 -0.89 -14.78
C ASP A 177 9.87 -2.26 -14.09
N VAL A 178 9.14 -3.22 -14.69
CA VAL A 178 9.12 -4.62 -14.24
C VAL A 178 10.51 -5.24 -14.26
N LEU A 179 11.24 -5.08 -15.39
CA LEU A 179 12.61 -5.60 -15.54
C LEU A 179 13.59 -4.92 -14.57
N ALA A 180 13.43 -3.62 -14.32
CA ALA A 180 14.24 -2.90 -13.34
C ALA A 180 14.01 -3.40 -11.91
N LEU A 181 12.75 -3.65 -11.52
CA LEU A 181 12.38 -4.22 -10.22
C LEU A 181 12.96 -5.64 -10.03
N ILE A 182 12.83 -6.50 -11.05
CA ILE A 182 13.39 -7.85 -11.00
C ILE A 182 14.92 -7.80 -10.82
N ARG A 183 15.61 -6.92 -11.54
CA ARG A 183 17.07 -6.73 -11.40
C ARG A 183 17.44 -6.22 -10.01
N TYR A 184 16.69 -5.28 -9.47
CA TYR A 184 16.91 -4.72 -8.13
C TYR A 184 16.76 -5.78 -7.04
N GLU A 185 15.69 -6.58 -7.06
CA GLU A 185 15.51 -7.67 -6.08
C GLU A 185 16.55 -8.78 -6.21
N MET A 186 16.94 -9.13 -7.43
CA MET A 186 18.01 -10.11 -7.63
C MET A 186 19.35 -9.62 -7.03
N ARG A 187 19.65 -8.32 -7.14
CA ARG A 187 20.84 -7.73 -6.51
C ARG A 187 20.73 -7.77 -4.98
N GLN A 188 19.58 -7.44 -4.42
CA GLN A 188 19.36 -7.50 -2.97
C GLN A 188 19.46 -8.93 -2.42
N LYS A 189 18.92 -9.92 -3.11
CA LYS A 189 19.05 -11.33 -2.72
C LYS A 189 20.50 -11.83 -2.77
N ARG A 190 21.29 -11.39 -3.75
CA ARG A 190 22.74 -11.68 -3.79
C ARG A 190 23.46 -11.05 -2.63
N ALA A 191 23.26 -9.77 -2.36
CA ALA A 191 23.89 -9.06 -1.24
C ALA A 191 23.51 -9.62 0.16
N ARG A 192 22.39 -10.33 0.29
CA ARG A 192 22.01 -11.03 1.52
C ARG A 192 22.61 -12.44 1.64
N ARG A 193 23.00 -13.07 0.54
CA ARG A 193 23.69 -14.38 0.54
C ARG A 193 25.18 -14.27 0.86
N ASP A 194 25.75 -13.10 0.57
CA ASP A 194 27.18 -12.82 0.74
C ASP A 194 27.50 -12.24 2.14
N LYS A 195 26.51 -12.18 3.03
CA LYS A 195 26.63 -11.87 4.47
C LYS A 195 26.31 -13.08 5.33
#